data_bd8b59e3a90542327d30209a799cb022
#
_entry.id   bd8b59e3a90542327d30209a799cb022
#
_cell.length_a   1.000
_cell.length_b   1.000
_cell.length_c   1.000
_cell.angle_alpha   90.00
_cell.angle_beta   90.00
_cell.angle_gamma   90.00
#
_symmetry.space_group_name_H-M   'P 1'
#
loop_
_entity.id
_entity.type
_entity.pdbx_description
1 polymer ?
#
loop_
_entity_poly.entity_id
_entity_poly.type
_entity_poly.pdbx_seq_one_letter_code
_entity_poly.pdbx_strand_id
1 'polypeptide(L)'
;VDWVAITSVLLAVLLAAAVLLRRRAELQAHADSRREVALARARGSDRARLQFPSIDLAKCIGCGACVQACPEDGVLALSHGQAVVVHGARCVGHGRCAEVCPTEAIALTLGDLSQRRDLPAMAADHEAVGTPGLFLAGEITGFALVRTAVAHGRLVARAAARRRETLGATPPGVHDLVVVGLGPAGLSCLLEAKALGLAAVGVDQARELGGAVAAYPRGKMVMTQPMDLPLHGRLPKLEYQKEELVGLWRRLADQHGLAVRTGVVVQRIERTSDGFAVAAADGSVLRARSVAIAVGRRGSPQKLGVPGEDLPHVAYSLLDAHGHQGERILVVGGGDSAIEAALALAEQPGNTVVLSYRRSAFA
;
A
#
# COMPACT_ATOMS: atom_id res chain seq x y z
N VAL A 1 36.69 -47.20 37.50
CA VAL A 1 36.27 -45.81 37.18
C VAL A 1 34.87 -45.92 36.58
N ASP A 2 33.92 -45.28 37.21
CA ASP A 2 32.48 -45.39 36.85
C ASP A 2 32.21 -44.44 35.63
N TRP A 3 32.43 -44.97 34.42
CA TRP A 3 32.30 -44.22 33.19
C TRP A 3 30.88 -43.66 33.01
N VAL A 4 29.87 -44.30 33.56
CA VAL A 4 28.50 -43.80 33.55
C VAL A 4 28.36 -42.52 34.37
N ALA A 5 28.99 -42.48 35.54
CA ALA A 5 28.97 -41.26 36.37
C ALA A 5 29.68 -40.06 35.67
N ILE A 6 30.85 -40.34 35.05
CA ILE A 6 31.61 -39.30 34.36
C ILE A 6 30.83 -38.75 33.14
N THR A 7 30.24 -39.62 32.34
CA THR A 7 29.44 -39.19 31.18
C THR A 7 28.18 -38.44 31.60
N SER A 8 27.52 -38.84 32.69
CA SER A 8 26.34 -38.15 33.21
C SER A 8 26.70 -36.74 33.71
N VAL A 9 27.83 -36.57 34.40
CA VAL A 9 28.30 -35.27 34.85
C VAL A 9 28.69 -34.38 33.66
N LEU A 10 29.40 -34.91 32.66
CA LEU A 10 29.73 -34.18 31.45
C LEU A 10 28.49 -33.69 30.71
N LEU A 11 27.50 -34.57 30.54
CA LEU A 11 26.24 -34.22 29.90
C LEU A 11 25.49 -33.11 30.66
N ALA A 12 25.45 -33.20 32.00
CA ALA A 12 24.82 -32.19 32.84
C ALA A 12 25.53 -30.84 32.73
N VAL A 13 26.86 -30.83 32.68
CA VAL A 13 27.65 -29.59 32.49
C VAL A 13 27.40 -28.99 31.09
N LEU A 14 27.36 -29.83 30.04
CA LEU A 14 27.08 -29.35 28.69
C LEU A 14 25.66 -28.78 28.56
N LEU A 15 24.66 -29.44 29.17
CA LEU A 15 23.30 -28.91 29.20
C LEU A 15 23.20 -27.60 29.97
N ALA A 16 23.83 -27.50 31.11
CA ALA A 16 23.90 -26.26 31.90
C ALA A 16 24.56 -25.14 31.10
N ALA A 17 25.68 -25.41 30.44
CA ALA A 17 26.37 -24.45 29.57
C ALA A 17 25.49 -24.00 28.40
N ALA A 18 24.80 -24.92 27.74
CA ALA A 18 23.88 -24.62 26.65
C ALA A 18 22.73 -23.71 27.12
N VAL A 19 22.12 -24.01 28.28
CA VAL A 19 21.08 -23.18 28.88
C VAL A 19 21.58 -21.77 29.23
N LEU A 20 22.78 -21.67 29.82
CA LEU A 20 23.39 -20.39 30.15
C LEU A 20 23.72 -19.56 28.91
N LEU A 21 24.25 -20.18 27.86
CA LEU A 21 24.55 -19.52 26.59
C LEU A 21 23.25 -19.01 25.93
N ARG A 22 22.22 -19.85 25.89
CA ARG A 22 20.90 -19.46 25.37
C ARG A 22 20.32 -18.30 26.16
N ARG A 23 20.35 -18.35 27.47
CA ARG A 23 19.86 -17.27 28.34
C ARG A 23 20.63 -15.97 28.14
N ARG A 24 21.96 -16.04 27.97
CA ARG A 24 22.78 -14.86 27.62
C ARG A 24 22.37 -14.26 26.28
N ALA A 25 22.18 -15.09 25.25
CA ALA A 25 21.73 -14.64 23.93
C ALA A 25 20.34 -13.97 23.99
N GLU A 26 19.40 -14.56 24.74
CA GLU A 26 18.07 -13.97 24.96
C GLU A 26 18.16 -12.60 25.67
N LEU A 27 18.98 -12.49 26.73
CA LEU A 27 19.17 -11.23 27.45
C LEU A 27 19.81 -10.15 26.56
N GLN A 28 20.76 -10.51 25.72
CA GLN A 28 21.38 -9.61 24.76
C GLN A 28 20.34 -9.14 23.72
N ALA A 29 19.58 -10.06 23.12
CA ALA A 29 18.52 -9.72 22.17
C ALA A 29 17.47 -8.76 22.77
N HIS A 30 17.12 -8.96 24.06
CA HIS A 30 16.23 -8.03 24.76
C HIS A 30 16.85 -6.65 25.00
N ALA A 31 18.14 -6.60 25.33
CA ALA A 31 18.84 -5.34 25.50
C ALA A 31 18.94 -4.57 24.18
N ASP A 32 19.24 -5.27 23.09
CA ASP A 32 19.32 -4.71 21.75
C ASP A 32 17.94 -4.19 21.28
N SER A 33 16.88 -4.97 21.45
CA SER A 33 15.52 -4.54 21.12
C SER A 33 15.11 -3.27 21.88
N ARG A 34 15.44 -3.16 23.17
CA ARG A 34 15.14 -1.95 23.96
C ARG A 34 15.95 -0.74 23.47
N ARG A 35 17.22 -0.95 23.13
CA ARG A 35 18.08 0.09 22.56
C ARG A 35 17.53 0.61 21.23
N GLU A 36 17.11 -0.30 20.37
CA GLU A 36 16.49 0.05 19.09
C GLU A 36 15.17 0.81 19.25
N VAL A 37 14.29 0.39 20.18
CA VAL A 37 13.07 1.14 20.52
C VAL A 37 13.38 2.55 21.00
N ALA A 38 14.40 2.71 21.86
CA ALA A 38 14.81 4.02 22.34
C ALA A 38 15.37 4.91 21.21
N LEU A 39 16.17 4.35 20.31
CA LEU A 39 16.70 5.03 19.13
C LEU A 39 15.58 5.40 18.14
N ALA A 40 14.66 4.49 17.91
CA ALA A 40 13.51 4.73 17.04
C ALA A 40 12.65 5.89 17.56
N ARG A 41 12.38 5.94 18.86
CA ARG A 41 11.67 7.05 19.52
C ARG A 41 12.42 8.37 19.40
N ALA A 42 13.72 8.37 19.66
CA ALA A 42 14.55 9.57 19.54
C ALA A 42 14.56 10.13 18.10
N ARG A 43 14.48 9.26 17.10
CA ARG A 43 14.43 9.62 15.67
C ARG A 43 13.00 9.86 15.14
N GLY A 44 11.96 9.57 15.93
CA GLY A 44 10.57 9.64 15.51
C GLY A 44 10.16 8.59 14.46
N SER A 45 10.94 7.51 14.33
CA SER A 45 10.63 6.38 13.43
C SER A 45 9.76 5.30 14.08
N ASP A 46 9.49 5.42 15.38
CA ASP A 46 8.59 4.54 16.13
C ASP A 46 7.11 4.74 15.74
N ARG A 47 6.77 5.90 15.18
CA ARG A 47 5.41 6.25 14.82
C ARG A 47 5.10 5.87 13.38
N ALA A 48 4.03 5.11 13.21
CA ALA A 48 3.51 4.79 11.89
C ALA A 48 2.96 6.03 11.20
N ARG A 49 3.17 6.11 9.89
CA ARG A 49 2.63 7.22 9.09
C ARG A 49 1.16 7.02 8.73
N LEU A 50 0.76 5.79 8.44
CA LEU A 50 -0.59 5.45 7.97
C LEU A 50 -1.16 4.22 8.66
N GLN A 51 -0.44 3.12 8.65
CA GLN A 51 -0.86 1.82 9.17
C GLN A 51 0.20 1.28 10.11
N PHE A 52 -0.22 0.63 11.16
CA PHE A 52 0.70 -0.08 12.02
C PHE A 52 0.01 -1.24 12.74
N PRO A 53 0.78 -2.27 13.16
CA PRO A 53 0.23 -3.33 13.96
C PRO A 53 -0.06 -2.83 15.38
N SER A 54 -1.31 -2.92 15.80
CA SER A 54 -1.71 -2.82 17.19
C SER A 54 -1.61 -4.20 17.81
N ILE A 55 -0.89 -4.31 18.92
CA ILE A 55 -0.62 -5.59 19.59
C ILE A 55 -1.35 -5.62 20.93
N ASP A 56 -2.29 -6.57 21.05
CA ASP A 56 -2.94 -6.87 22.32
C ASP A 56 -1.98 -7.72 23.18
N LEU A 57 -1.34 -7.08 24.14
CA LEU A 57 -0.38 -7.73 25.02
C LEU A 57 -1.01 -8.82 25.90
N ALA A 58 -2.31 -8.77 26.17
CA ALA A 58 -3.01 -9.78 26.94
C ALA A 58 -3.14 -11.10 26.17
N LYS A 59 -3.18 -11.04 24.82
CA LYS A 59 -3.24 -12.20 23.94
C LYS A 59 -1.87 -12.65 23.43
N CYS A 60 -0.85 -11.78 23.49
CA CYS A 60 0.46 -12.05 22.93
C CYS A 60 1.24 -13.07 23.77
N ILE A 61 1.53 -14.24 23.20
CA ILE A 61 2.32 -15.32 23.82
C ILE A 61 3.82 -15.23 23.52
N GLY A 62 4.29 -14.22 22.78
CA GLY A 62 5.70 -14.03 22.49
C GLY A 62 6.34 -15.06 21.55
N CYS A 63 5.57 -15.74 20.72
CA CYS A 63 6.06 -16.83 19.84
C CYS A 63 7.02 -16.33 18.74
N GLY A 64 7.07 -15.04 18.43
CA GLY A 64 7.96 -14.45 17.42
C GLY A 64 7.54 -14.65 15.96
N ALA A 65 6.44 -15.36 15.68
CA ALA A 65 5.97 -15.62 14.32
C ALA A 65 5.75 -14.31 13.52
N CYS A 66 5.21 -13.28 14.16
CA CYS A 66 4.97 -11.97 13.56
C CYS A 66 6.26 -11.24 13.14
N VAL A 67 7.34 -11.41 13.91
CA VAL A 67 8.66 -10.83 13.61
C VAL A 67 9.26 -11.53 12.38
N GLN A 68 9.19 -12.85 12.33
CA GLN A 68 9.72 -13.64 11.20
C GLN A 68 8.93 -13.46 9.92
N ALA A 69 7.61 -13.25 10.02
CA ALA A 69 6.74 -13.12 8.87
C ALA A 69 6.69 -11.69 8.29
N CYS A 70 7.23 -10.69 9.00
CA CYS A 70 7.26 -9.32 8.52
C CYS A 70 8.32 -9.19 7.41
N PRO A 71 7.96 -8.79 6.18
CA PRO A 71 8.93 -8.57 5.12
C PRO A 71 9.76 -7.29 5.31
N GLU A 72 9.31 -6.39 6.19
CA GLU A 72 10.03 -5.16 6.51
C GLU A 72 10.90 -5.37 7.76
N ASP A 73 12.20 -5.32 7.57
CA ASP A 73 13.16 -5.52 8.66
C ASP A 73 13.02 -4.47 9.76
N GLY A 74 13.04 -4.95 11.02
CA GLY A 74 13.06 -4.10 12.20
C GLY A 74 11.74 -3.41 12.56
N VAL A 75 10.64 -3.65 11.84
CA VAL A 75 9.31 -3.12 12.24
C VAL A 75 8.87 -3.70 13.57
N LEU A 76 9.04 -5.00 13.76
CA LEU A 76 8.65 -5.72 14.95
C LEU A 76 9.87 -6.37 15.61
N ALA A 77 9.87 -6.46 16.94
CA ALA A 77 10.83 -7.23 17.71
C ALA A 77 10.14 -7.90 18.90
N LEU A 78 10.87 -8.80 19.59
CA LEU A 78 10.45 -9.33 20.89
C LEU A 78 11.11 -8.55 22.01
N SER A 79 10.34 -8.12 22.98
CA SER A 79 10.81 -7.52 24.21
C SER A 79 10.04 -8.09 25.39
N HIS A 80 10.75 -8.58 26.40
CA HIS A 80 10.16 -9.22 27.58
C HIS A 80 9.16 -10.34 27.27
N GLY A 81 9.43 -11.14 26.23
CA GLY A 81 8.56 -12.24 25.83
C GLY A 81 7.27 -11.81 25.13
N GLN A 82 7.19 -10.57 24.67
CA GLN A 82 6.04 -10.04 23.91
C GLN A 82 6.51 -9.30 22.67
N ALA A 83 5.69 -9.29 21.63
CA ALA A 83 5.96 -8.53 20.42
C ALA A 83 5.82 -7.02 20.69
N VAL A 84 6.73 -6.23 20.13
CA VAL A 84 6.71 -4.77 20.20
C VAL A 84 6.95 -4.15 18.83
N VAL A 85 6.36 -2.99 18.58
CA VAL A 85 6.67 -2.18 17.39
C VAL A 85 7.92 -1.35 17.68
N VAL A 86 8.93 -1.48 16.83
CA VAL A 86 10.21 -0.74 16.92
C VAL A 86 10.21 0.41 15.93
N HIS A 87 10.19 0.11 14.64
CA HIS A 87 10.18 1.12 13.58
C HIS A 87 8.82 1.15 12.87
N GLY A 88 7.81 1.71 13.55
CA GLY A 88 6.47 1.84 13.01
C GLY A 88 6.40 2.59 11.66
N ALA A 89 7.31 3.55 11.44
CA ALA A 89 7.41 4.30 10.19
C ALA A 89 7.74 3.43 8.95
N ARG A 90 8.35 2.26 9.15
CA ARG A 90 8.65 1.29 8.08
C ARG A 90 7.46 0.37 7.76
N CYS A 91 6.43 0.37 8.61
CA CYS A 91 5.27 -0.48 8.38
C CYS A 91 4.46 0.03 7.18
N VAL A 92 4.31 -0.81 6.18
CA VAL A 92 3.48 -0.55 4.99
C VAL A 92 2.13 -1.26 5.04
N GLY A 93 1.82 -1.94 6.15
CA GLY A 93 0.51 -2.53 6.39
C GLY A 93 0.25 -3.85 5.67
N HIS A 94 1.24 -4.71 5.46
CA HIS A 94 1.09 -6.02 4.78
C HIS A 94 0.04 -6.94 5.41
N GLY A 95 -0.13 -6.89 6.73
CA GLY A 95 -1.03 -7.76 7.46
C GLY A 95 -0.47 -9.14 7.81
N ARG A 96 0.72 -9.51 7.30
CA ARG A 96 1.32 -10.83 7.54
C ARG A 96 1.49 -11.14 9.03
N CYS A 97 1.87 -10.15 9.82
CA CYS A 97 1.99 -10.30 11.27
C CYS A 97 0.67 -10.69 11.95
N ALA A 98 -0.46 -10.18 11.47
CA ALA A 98 -1.79 -10.56 11.95
C ALA A 98 -2.21 -11.95 11.44
N GLU A 99 -1.96 -12.24 10.15
CA GLU A 99 -2.31 -13.53 9.52
C GLU A 99 -1.63 -14.73 10.17
N VAL A 100 -0.37 -14.58 10.62
CA VAL A 100 0.40 -15.67 11.25
C VAL A 100 0.26 -15.71 12.77
N CYS A 101 -0.46 -14.80 13.39
CA CYS A 101 -0.60 -14.73 14.83
C CYS A 101 -1.56 -15.82 15.32
N PRO A 102 -1.09 -16.84 16.06
CA PRO A 102 -1.94 -17.96 16.46
C PRO A 102 -2.99 -17.60 17.52
N THR A 103 -2.82 -16.45 18.17
CA THR A 103 -3.71 -15.97 19.23
C THR A 103 -4.51 -14.73 18.82
N GLU A 104 -4.43 -14.33 17.53
CA GLU A 104 -5.09 -13.13 17.01
C GLU A 104 -4.77 -11.87 17.84
N ALA A 105 -3.56 -11.81 18.39
CA ALA A 105 -3.11 -10.69 19.22
C ALA A 105 -2.77 -9.44 18.41
N ILE A 106 -2.71 -9.52 17.08
CA ILE A 106 -2.28 -8.40 16.24
C ILE A 106 -3.41 -8.02 15.27
N ALA A 107 -3.75 -6.74 15.29
CA ALA A 107 -4.64 -6.13 14.32
C ALA A 107 -3.92 -4.98 13.61
N LEU A 108 -4.14 -4.84 12.30
CA LEU A 108 -3.69 -3.63 11.60
C LEU A 108 -4.67 -2.50 11.88
N THR A 109 -4.14 -1.42 12.40
CA THR A 109 -4.90 -0.19 12.62
C THR A 109 -4.36 0.92 11.73
N LEU A 110 -5.20 1.83 11.34
CA LEU A 110 -4.77 3.15 10.90
C LEU A 110 -4.28 3.89 12.14
N GLY A 111 -3.17 4.60 12.04
CA GLY A 111 -2.65 5.40 13.14
C GLY A 111 -3.73 6.22 13.84
N ASP A 112 -3.39 7.02 14.81
CA ASP A 112 -4.39 7.79 15.57
C ASP A 112 -5.30 8.62 14.63
N LEU A 113 -6.45 8.05 14.29
CA LEU A 113 -7.44 8.67 13.39
C LEU A 113 -7.99 9.97 13.98
N SER A 114 -7.92 10.16 15.30
CA SER A 114 -8.35 11.41 15.94
C SER A 114 -7.50 12.60 15.52
N GLN A 115 -6.26 12.37 15.09
CA GLN A 115 -5.33 13.39 14.60
C GLN A 115 -5.29 13.49 13.06
N ARG A 116 -6.00 12.59 12.36
CA ARG A 116 -5.99 12.51 10.90
C ARG A 116 -7.25 13.15 10.32
N ARG A 117 -7.13 14.42 9.91
CA ARG A 117 -8.21 15.16 9.19
C ARG A 117 -8.13 15.02 7.68
N ASP A 118 -7.11 14.33 7.17
CA ASP A 118 -6.84 14.18 5.75
C ASP A 118 -7.40 12.87 5.15
N LEU A 119 -8.04 12.03 5.97
CA LEU A 119 -8.74 10.83 5.49
C LEU A 119 -10.24 11.03 5.52
N PRO A 120 -10.93 10.65 4.44
CA PRO A 120 -12.39 10.74 4.39
C PRO A 120 -13.02 9.71 5.33
N ALA A 121 -14.12 10.11 5.99
CA ALA A 121 -14.92 9.21 6.80
C ALA A 121 -15.75 8.27 5.89
N MET A 122 -15.68 6.97 6.17
CA MET A 122 -16.40 5.95 5.39
C MET A 122 -16.99 4.86 6.30
N ALA A 123 -18.05 4.21 5.83
CA ALA A 123 -18.64 3.04 6.45
C ALA A 123 -17.83 1.76 6.12
N ALA A 124 -18.23 0.63 6.72
CA ALA A 124 -17.56 -0.66 6.53
C ALA A 124 -17.61 -1.18 5.08
N ASP A 125 -18.60 -0.79 4.31
CA ASP A 125 -18.75 -1.10 2.89
C ASP A 125 -18.11 -0.07 1.96
N HIS A 126 -17.29 0.83 2.52
CA HIS A 126 -16.58 1.91 1.85
C HIS A 126 -17.47 3.02 1.29
N GLU A 127 -18.74 3.09 1.69
CA GLU A 127 -19.58 4.24 1.39
C GLU A 127 -19.12 5.47 2.18
N ALA A 128 -19.01 6.60 1.53
CA ALA A 128 -18.65 7.87 2.19
C ALA A 128 -19.76 8.31 3.15
N VAL A 129 -19.39 8.61 4.40
CA VAL A 129 -20.36 9.03 5.41
C VAL A 129 -21.10 10.30 4.96
N GLY A 130 -22.42 10.28 5.01
CA GLY A 130 -23.28 11.40 4.60
C GLY A 130 -23.52 11.53 3.10
N THR A 131 -22.94 10.65 2.26
CA THR A 131 -23.11 10.70 0.80
C THR A 131 -23.47 9.32 0.22
N PRO A 132 -24.70 8.84 0.41
CA PRO A 132 -25.10 7.53 -0.07
C PRO A 132 -24.92 7.36 -1.57
N GLY A 133 -24.25 6.25 -1.98
CA GLY A 133 -23.90 5.94 -3.35
C GLY A 133 -22.52 6.44 -3.79
N LEU A 134 -21.80 7.20 -2.96
CA LEU A 134 -20.42 7.57 -3.19
C LEU A 134 -19.51 6.63 -2.40
N PHE A 135 -18.62 5.93 -3.08
CA PHE A 135 -17.72 4.95 -2.49
C PHE A 135 -16.26 5.35 -2.65
N LEU A 136 -15.42 4.89 -1.72
CA LEU A 136 -13.99 5.20 -1.69
C LEU A 136 -13.18 3.90 -1.77
N ALA A 137 -12.18 3.82 -2.66
CA ALA A 137 -11.37 2.61 -2.82
C ALA A 137 -9.89 2.91 -3.01
N GLY A 138 -9.03 2.02 -2.53
CA GLY A 138 -7.58 2.13 -2.67
C GLY A 138 -6.96 3.15 -1.72
N GLU A 139 -5.85 3.75 -2.13
CA GLU A 139 -4.97 4.53 -1.24
C GLU A 139 -5.60 5.81 -0.67
N ILE A 140 -6.66 6.33 -1.28
CA ILE A 140 -7.45 7.44 -0.72
C ILE A 140 -8.04 7.10 0.67
N THR A 141 -8.21 5.82 0.96
CA THR A 141 -8.69 5.33 2.27
C THR A 141 -7.57 5.17 3.31
N GLY A 142 -6.33 5.49 2.95
CA GLY A 142 -5.15 5.33 3.81
C GLY A 142 -4.40 3.99 3.63
N PHE A 143 -4.88 3.08 2.77
CA PHE A 143 -4.27 1.77 2.54
C PHE A 143 -3.51 1.72 1.21
N ALA A 144 -2.18 1.59 1.27
CA ALA A 144 -1.29 1.77 0.12
C ALA A 144 -0.96 0.49 -0.67
N LEU A 145 -1.35 -0.70 -0.20
CA LEU A 145 -0.99 -1.97 -0.85
C LEU A 145 -1.89 -2.28 -2.04
N VAL A 146 -1.31 -2.83 -3.11
CA VAL A 146 -2.04 -3.30 -4.30
C VAL A 146 -3.09 -4.35 -3.92
N ARG A 147 -2.76 -5.34 -3.07
CA ARG A 147 -3.70 -6.33 -2.56
C ARG A 147 -4.91 -5.70 -1.90
N THR A 148 -4.69 -4.74 -1.02
CA THR A 148 -5.76 -4.02 -0.31
C THR A 148 -6.59 -3.19 -1.27
N ALA A 149 -5.96 -2.51 -2.22
CA ALA A 149 -6.64 -1.75 -3.26
C ALA A 149 -7.56 -2.66 -4.11
N VAL A 150 -7.10 -3.84 -4.49
CA VAL A 150 -7.90 -4.85 -5.20
C VAL A 150 -9.08 -5.32 -4.36
N ALA A 151 -8.87 -5.60 -3.07
CA ALA A 151 -9.96 -5.99 -2.17
C ALA A 151 -11.02 -4.88 -2.00
N HIS A 152 -10.59 -3.62 -1.87
CA HIS A 152 -11.49 -2.46 -1.79
C HIS A 152 -12.32 -2.31 -3.08
N GLY A 153 -11.72 -2.46 -4.26
CA GLY A 153 -12.44 -2.41 -5.53
C GLY A 153 -13.56 -3.44 -5.60
N ARG A 154 -13.28 -4.69 -5.20
CA ARG A 154 -14.30 -5.75 -5.12
C ARG A 154 -15.42 -5.41 -4.15
N LEU A 155 -15.07 -4.93 -2.96
CA LEU A 155 -16.04 -4.56 -1.93
C LEU A 155 -16.99 -3.46 -2.41
N VAL A 156 -16.44 -2.42 -3.02
CA VAL A 156 -17.20 -1.30 -3.57
C VAL A 156 -18.13 -1.75 -4.70
N ALA A 157 -17.68 -2.59 -5.63
CA ALA A 157 -18.55 -3.10 -6.70
C ALA A 157 -19.73 -3.90 -6.14
N ARG A 158 -19.50 -4.72 -5.11
CA ARG A 158 -20.57 -5.47 -4.42
C ARG A 158 -21.54 -4.55 -3.68
N ALA A 159 -21.04 -3.48 -3.05
CA ALA A 159 -21.89 -2.48 -2.40
C ALA A 159 -22.75 -1.74 -3.43
N ALA A 160 -22.19 -1.35 -4.57
CA ALA A 160 -22.93 -0.75 -5.67
C ALA A 160 -24.01 -1.70 -6.25
N ALA A 161 -23.69 -3.01 -6.35
CA ALA A 161 -24.68 -4.01 -6.79
C ALA A 161 -25.86 -4.11 -5.84
N ARG A 162 -25.61 -4.24 -4.54
CA ARG A 162 -26.69 -4.23 -3.52
C ARG A 162 -27.54 -2.96 -3.59
N ARG A 163 -26.89 -1.81 -3.78
CA ARG A 163 -27.59 -0.53 -3.93
C ARG A 163 -28.47 -0.52 -5.19
N ARG A 164 -27.98 -1.04 -6.33
CA ARG A 164 -28.79 -1.18 -7.55
C ARG A 164 -30.03 -2.03 -7.31
N GLU A 165 -29.90 -3.16 -6.62
CA GLU A 165 -31.04 -4.04 -6.28
C GLU A 165 -32.10 -3.29 -5.48
N THR A 166 -31.68 -2.48 -4.52
CA THR A 166 -32.60 -1.65 -3.70
C THR A 166 -33.30 -0.55 -4.50
N LEU A 167 -32.57 0.07 -5.45
CA LEU A 167 -33.11 1.20 -6.25
C LEU A 167 -33.89 0.78 -7.49
N GLY A 168 -33.88 -0.51 -7.86
CA GLY A 168 -34.50 -1.04 -9.07
C GLY A 168 -33.73 -0.72 -10.34
N ALA A 169 -34.36 -0.91 -11.52
CA ALA A 169 -33.74 -0.77 -12.82
C ALA A 169 -33.14 0.62 -13.06
N THR A 170 -31.96 0.64 -13.64
CA THR A 170 -31.24 1.89 -13.97
C THR A 170 -31.82 2.52 -15.23
N PRO A 171 -32.13 3.82 -15.24
CA PRO A 171 -32.67 4.49 -16.42
C PRO A 171 -31.71 4.45 -17.61
N PRO A 172 -32.22 4.50 -18.84
CA PRO A 172 -31.38 4.62 -20.04
C PRO A 172 -30.44 5.83 -19.96
N GLY A 173 -29.20 5.65 -20.39
CA GLY A 173 -28.18 6.71 -20.37
C GLY A 173 -27.55 7.00 -18.99
N VAL A 174 -27.95 6.24 -17.96
CA VAL A 174 -27.34 6.29 -16.63
C VAL A 174 -26.57 5.00 -16.38
N HIS A 175 -25.37 5.10 -15.82
CA HIS A 175 -24.57 3.93 -15.40
C HIS A 175 -25.00 3.47 -13.99
N ASP A 176 -24.89 2.18 -13.71
CA ASP A 176 -25.00 1.68 -12.34
C ASP A 176 -23.85 2.22 -11.48
N LEU A 177 -22.66 2.28 -12.10
CA LEU A 177 -21.43 2.68 -11.42
C LEU A 177 -20.49 3.43 -12.36
N VAL A 178 -20.02 4.61 -11.95
CA VAL A 178 -18.87 5.29 -12.54
C VAL A 178 -17.67 5.13 -11.60
N VAL A 179 -16.55 4.65 -12.14
CA VAL A 179 -15.29 4.48 -11.40
C VAL A 179 -14.31 5.56 -11.83
N VAL A 180 -13.87 6.39 -10.91
CA VAL A 180 -12.90 7.48 -11.14
C VAL A 180 -11.53 7.03 -10.62
N GLY A 181 -10.60 6.81 -11.56
CA GLY A 181 -9.27 6.24 -11.32
C GLY A 181 -9.17 4.77 -11.73
N LEU A 182 -8.24 4.45 -12.66
CA LEU A 182 -8.03 3.12 -13.23
C LEU A 182 -6.71 2.49 -12.75
N GLY A 183 -6.39 2.73 -11.49
CA GLY A 183 -5.38 1.97 -10.75
C GLY A 183 -5.89 0.61 -10.28
N PRO A 184 -5.13 -0.12 -9.44
CA PRO A 184 -5.50 -1.46 -8.96
C PRO A 184 -6.91 -1.55 -8.34
N ALA A 185 -7.33 -0.53 -7.58
CA ALA A 185 -8.65 -0.50 -6.97
C ALA A 185 -9.77 -0.33 -8.01
N GLY A 186 -9.61 0.64 -8.92
CA GLY A 186 -10.63 0.91 -9.95
C GLY A 186 -10.76 -0.22 -10.96
N LEU A 187 -9.65 -0.81 -11.41
CA LEU A 187 -9.66 -1.94 -12.31
C LEU A 187 -10.31 -3.18 -11.68
N SER A 188 -9.98 -3.47 -10.41
CA SER A 188 -10.65 -4.54 -9.67
C SER A 188 -12.14 -4.28 -9.49
N CYS A 189 -12.51 -3.01 -9.24
CA CYS A 189 -13.92 -2.60 -9.13
C CYS A 189 -14.67 -2.85 -10.45
N LEU A 190 -14.10 -2.48 -11.59
CA LEU A 190 -14.70 -2.71 -12.91
C LEU A 190 -14.81 -4.19 -13.26
N LEU A 191 -13.78 -5.00 -12.95
CA LEU A 191 -13.82 -6.45 -13.18
C LEU A 191 -14.92 -7.12 -12.33
N GLU A 192 -15.02 -6.76 -11.04
CA GLU A 192 -16.10 -7.28 -10.18
C GLU A 192 -17.47 -6.76 -10.62
N ALA A 193 -17.58 -5.49 -11.02
CA ALA A 193 -18.81 -4.92 -11.56
C ALA A 193 -19.27 -5.66 -12.82
N LYS A 194 -18.34 -6.01 -13.71
CA LYS A 194 -18.59 -6.84 -14.90
C LYS A 194 -19.09 -8.23 -14.51
N ALA A 195 -18.46 -8.88 -13.54
CA ALA A 195 -18.88 -10.19 -13.02
C ALA A 195 -20.30 -10.15 -12.43
N LEU A 196 -20.68 -9.02 -11.83
CA LEU A 196 -22.01 -8.79 -11.22
C LEU A 196 -23.04 -8.25 -12.23
N GLY A 197 -22.71 -8.08 -13.50
CA GLY A 197 -23.61 -7.58 -14.54
C GLY A 197 -24.03 -6.12 -14.36
N LEU A 198 -23.17 -5.29 -13.73
CA LEU A 198 -23.41 -3.85 -13.62
C LEU A 198 -23.04 -3.12 -14.91
N ALA A 199 -23.85 -2.15 -15.31
CA ALA A 199 -23.51 -1.18 -16.34
C ALA A 199 -22.50 -0.16 -15.75
N ALA A 200 -21.20 -0.51 -15.78
CA ALA A 200 -20.14 0.30 -15.19
C ALA A 200 -19.21 0.89 -16.26
N VAL A 201 -18.70 2.10 -16.01
CA VAL A 201 -17.67 2.75 -16.81
C VAL A 201 -16.59 3.32 -15.92
N GLY A 202 -15.32 3.18 -16.33
CA GLY A 202 -14.17 3.74 -15.63
C GLY A 202 -13.55 4.90 -16.39
N VAL A 203 -13.09 5.92 -15.67
CA VAL A 203 -12.38 7.08 -16.22
C VAL A 203 -11.07 7.32 -15.49
N ASP A 204 -10.02 7.74 -16.20
CA ASP A 204 -8.73 8.12 -15.62
C ASP A 204 -8.12 9.27 -16.40
N GLN A 205 -7.45 10.19 -15.70
CA GLN A 205 -6.68 11.28 -16.31
C GLN A 205 -5.43 10.78 -17.04
N ALA A 206 -4.85 9.67 -16.59
CA ALA A 206 -3.74 9.02 -17.30
C ALA A 206 -4.19 8.43 -18.62
N ARG A 207 -3.28 8.39 -19.61
CA ARG A 207 -3.54 7.73 -20.91
C ARG A 207 -3.41 6.21 -20.84
N GLU A 208 -2.84 5.70 -19.75
CA GLU A 208 -2.57 4.28 -19.55
C GLU A 208 -3.30 3.75 -18.31
N LEU A 209 -3.69 2.47 -18.37
CA LEU A 209 -4.27 1.75 -17.23
C LEU A 209 -3.17 1.40 -16.21
N GLY A 210 -3.56 1.31 -14.93
CA GLY A 210 -2.68 0.86 -13.85
C GLY A 210 -2.34 1.94 -12.83
N GLY A 211 -2.73 3.19 -13.06
CA GLY A 211 -2.58 4.30 -12.12
C GLY A 211 -1.13 4.50 -11.67
N ALA A 212 -0.90 4.64 -10.36
CA ALA A 212 0.44 4.85 -9.81
C ALA A 212 1.44 3.74 -10.16
N VAL A 213 0.98 2.49 -10.29
CA VAL A 213 1.85 1.35 -10.66
C VAL A 213 2.39 1.51 -12.08
N ALA A 214 1.55 1.95 -13.03
CA ALA A 214 2.00 2.21 -14.40
C ALA A 214 3.05 3.33 -14.49
N ALA A 215 3.00 4.28 -13.56
CA ALA A 215 3.93 5.40 -13.47
C ALA A 215 5.21 5.10 -12.67
N TYR A 216 5.42 3.88 -12.15
CA TYR A 216 6.68 3.50 -11.50
C TYR A 216 7.83 3.42 -12.51
N PRO A 217 9.08 3.54 -12.05
CA PRO A 217 10.25 3.28 -12.87
C PRO A 217 10.20 1.92 -13.56
N ARG A 218 10.89 1.81 -14.69
CA ARG A 218 11.02 0.55 -15.43
C ARG A 218 11.67 -0.53 -14.57
N GLY A 219 11.13 -1.75 -14.65
CA GLY A 219 11.63 -2.92 -13.91
C GLY A 219 11.36 -2.88 -12.40
N LYS A 220 10.65 -1.87 -11.89
CA LYS A 220 10.35 -1.80 -10.45
C LYS A 220 9.49 -2.99 -10.00
N MET A 221 9.94 -3.63 -8.91
CA MET A 221 9.17 -4.65 -8.22
C MET A 221 7.99 -4.03 -7.46
N VAL A 222 6.84 -4.62 -7.60
CA VAL A 222 5.59 -4.20 -6.96
C VAL A 222 5.16 -5.27 -5.99
N MET A 223 5.16 -4.94 -4.71
CA MET A 223 4.64 -5.83 -3.68
C MET A 223 3.13 -5.98 -3.81
N THR A 224 2.68 -7.20 -4.03
CA THR A 224 1.26 -7.51 -4.23
C THR A 224 0.71 -8.34 -3.10
N GLN A 225 1.51 -9.23 -2.51
CA GLN A 225 1.05 -10.36 -1.72
C GLN A 225 0.08 -11.25 -2.52
N PRO A 226 -0.11 -12.52 -2.18
CA PRO A 226 -1.11 -13.33 -2.85
C PRO A 226 -2.49 -12.69 -2.77
N MET A 227 -3.15 -12.51 -3.91
CA MET A 227 -4.46 -11.87 -3.99
C MET A 227 -5.34 -12.53 -5.05
N ASP A 228 -6.66 -12.38 -4.90
CA ASP A 228 -7.64 -12.87 -5.88
C ASP A 228 -8.15 -11.69 -6.72
N LEU A 229 -7.94 -11.76 -8.02
CA LEU A 229 -8.40 -10.77 -8.98
C LEU A 229 -9.71 -11.24 -9.62
N PRO A 230 -10.78 -10.41 -9.66
CA PRO A 230 -12.04 -10.80 -10.26
C PRO A 230 -11.87 -11.21 -11.72
N LEU A 231 -12.63 -12.21 -12.17
CA LEU A 231 -12.60 -12.78 -13.51
C LEU A 231 -11.25 -13.39 -13.96
N HIS A 232 -10.23 -13.40 -13.09
CA HIS A 232 -8.92 -13.97 -13.37
C HIS A 232 -8.55 -15.09 -12.40
N GLY A 233 -8.91 -14.96 -11.13
CA GLY A 233 -8.53 -15.89 -10.07
C GLY A 233 -7.29 -15.44 -9.29
N ARG A 234 -6.57 -16.40 -8.72
CA ARG A 234 -5.49 -16.14 -7.77
C ARG A 234 -4.19 -15.71 -8.42
N LEU A 235 -3.63 -14.61 -7.99
CA LEU A 235 -2.27 -14.18 -8.23
C LEU A 235 -1.40 -14.63 -7.03
N PRO A 236 -0.53 -15.65 -7.21
CA PRO A 236 0.12 -16.31 -6.06
C PRO A 236 1.42 -15.64 -5.58
N LYS A 237 2.06 -14.83 -6.41
CA LYS A 237 3.38 -14.25 -6.10
C LYS A 237 3.27 -13.15 -5.03
N LEU A 238 4.32 -13.01 -4.23
CA LEU A 238 4.48 -11.91 -3.28
C LEU A 238 4.74 -10.59 -4.00
N GLU A 239 5.44 -10.67 -5.14
CA GLU A 239 5.89 -9.53 -5.93
C GLU A 239 5.74 -9.82 -7.41
N TYR A 240 5.53 -8.77 -8.19
CA TYR A 240 5.47 -8.78 -9.65
C TYR A 240 6.29 -7.62 -10.18
N GLN A 241 6.93 -7.80 -11.34
CA GLN A 241 7.44 -6.64 -12.07
C GLN A 241 6.27 -5.75 -12.49
N LYS A 242 6.49 -4.43 -12.47
CA LYS A 242 5.50 -3.44 -12.89
C LYS A 242 4.90 -3.78 -14.25
N GLU A 243 5.74 -4.14 -15.22
CA GLU A 243 5.35 -4.44 -16.60
C GLU A 243 4.45 -5.67 -16.70
N GLU A 244 4.77 -6.70 -15.91
CA GLU A 244 3.98 -7.94 -15.83
C GLU A 244 2.56 -7.63 -15.33
N LEU A 245 2.47 -6.84 -14.25
CA LEU A 245 1.22 -6.51 -13.61
C LEU A 245 0.35 -5.57 -14.45
N VAL A 246 0.94 -4.51 -15.01
CA VAL A 246 0.24 -3.57 -15.91
C VAL A 246 -0.20 -4.28 -17.18
N GLY A 247 0.65 -5.13 -17.76
CA GLY A 247 0.29 -5.95 -18.92
C GLY A 247 -0.86 -6.91 -18.64
N LEU A 248 -0.91 -7.50 -17.44
CA LEU A 248 -2.04 -8.33 -17.02
C LEU A 248 -3.33 -7.52 -16.96
N TRP A 249 -3.34 -6.36 -16.32
CA TRP A 249 -4.54 -5.53 -16.22
C TRP A 249 -5.06 -5.06 -17.58
N ARG A 250 -4.17 -4.70 -18.52
CA ARG A 250 -4.55 -4.36 -19.89
C ARG A 250 -5.24 -5.53 -20.59
N ARG A 251 -4.61 -6.72 -20.54
CA ARG A 251 -5.22 -7.93 -21.13
C ARG A 251 -6.59 -8.24 -20.53
N LEU A 252 -6.77 -8.11 -19.22
CA LEU A 252 -8.06 -8.37 -18.58
C LEU A 252 -9.12 -7.32 -18.98
N ALA A 253 -8.72 -6.05 -19.08
CA ALA A 253 -9.64 -5.00 -19.54
C ALA A 253 -10.13 -5.27 -20.95
N ASP A 254 -9.24 -5.66 -21.87
CA ASP A 254 -9.56 -5.99 -23.26
C ASP A 254 -10.38 -7.29 -23.36
N GLN A 255 -9.95 -8.35 -22.68
CA GLN A 255 -10.59 -9.67 -22.71
C GLN A 255 -12.04 -9.62 -22.21
N HIS A 256 -12.31 -8.82 -21.20
CA HIS A 256 -13.64 -8.70 -20.61
C HIS A 256 -14.44 -7.51 -21.15
N GLY A 257 -13.88 -6.76 -22.10
CA GLY A 257 -14.53 -5.61 -22.72
C GLY A 257 -14.95 -4.58 -21.68
N LEU A 258 -14.03 -4.20 -20.78
CA LEU A 258 -14.33 -3.18 -19.79
C LEU A 258 -14.54 -1.81 -20.47
N ALA A 259 -15.60 -1.13 -20.12
CA ALA A 259 -15.83 0.23 -20.59
C ALA A 259 -14.88 1.19 -19.85
N VAL A 260 -13.78 1.59 -20.48
CA VAL A 260 -12.78 2.49 -19.91
C VAL A 260 -12.52 3.69 -20.81
N ARG A 261 -12.34 4.87 -20.22
CA ARG A 261 -11.98 6.11 -20.89
C ARG A 261 -10.75 6.69 -20.23
N THR A 262 -9.64 6.71 -20.93
CA THR A 262 -8.36 7.27 -20.48
C THR A 262 -8.16 8.69 -21.00
N GLY A 263 -7.32 9.49 -20.35
CA GLY A 263 -7.12 10.91 -20.68
C GLY A 263 -8.29 11.82 -20.26
N VAL A 264 -9.17 11.35 -19.39
CA VAL A 264 -10.35 12.08 -18.91
C VAL A 264 -10.10 12.63 -17.53
N VAL A 265 -10.00 13.95 -17.42
CA VAL A 265 -9.81 14.64 -16.13
C VAL A 265 -11.17 14.96 -15.52
N VAL A 266 -11.55 14.25 -14.48
CA VAL A 266 -12.77 14.55 -13.72
C VAL A 266 -12.52 15.79 -12.87
N GLN A 267 -13.36 16.80 -13.03
CA GLN A 267 -13.27 18.05 -12.29
C GLN A 267 -14.25 18.12 -11.12
N ARG A 268 -15.43 17.53 -11.28
CA ARG A 268 -16.52 17.65 -10.32
C ARG A 268 -17.43 16.43 -10.31
N ILE A 269 -17.89 16.07 -9.12
CA ILE A 269 -18.91 15.06 -8.90
C ILE A 269 -20.04 15.73 -8.11
N GLU A 270 -21.20 15.79 -8.70
CA GLU A 270 -22.38 16.44 -8.11
C GLU A 270 -23.49 15.42 -7.85
N ARG A 271 -24.18 15.58 -6.73
CA ARG A 271 -25.37 14.79 -6.45
C ARG A 271 -26.54 15.31 -7.25
N THR A 272 -27.31 14.39 -7.82
CA THR A 272 -28.55 14.66 -8.55
C THR A 272 -29.73 13.95 -7.87
N SER A 273 -30.96 14.18 -8.34
CA SER A 273 -32.14 13.44 -7.88
C SER A 273 -32.00 11.92 -8.02
N ASP A 274 -31.30 11.46 -9.07
CA ASP A 274 -31.25 10.05 -9.47
C ASP A 274 -29.90 9.38 -9.19
N GLY A 275 -28.97 10.11 -8.54
CA GLY A 275 -27.61 9.62 -8.28
C GLY A 275 -26.57 10.72 -8.37
N PHE A 276 -25.69 10.65 -9.38
CA PHE A 276 -24.54 11.56 -9.52
C PHE A 276 -24.34 11.97 -10.98
N ALA A 277 -23.82 13.19 -11.16
CA ALA A 277 -23.25 13.68 -12.41
C ALA A 277 -21.75 13.85 -12.22
N VAL A 278 -20.95 13.16 -13.03
CA VAL A 278 -19.49 13.22 -13.05
C VAL A 278 -19.06 14.06 -14.23
N ALA A 279 -18.62 15.29 -13.98
CA ALA A 279 -18.23 16.25 -15.02
C ALA A 279 -16.72 16.21 -15.27
N ALA A 280 -16.32 16.10 -16.51
CA ALA A 280 -14.94 16.11 -16.95
C ALA A 280 -14.53 17.47 -17.57
N ALA A 281 -13.23 17.71 -17.65
CA ALA A 281 -12.64 18.95 -18.16
C ALA A 281 -12.94 19.18 -19.65
N ASP A 282 -13.21 18.13 -20.43
CA ASP A 282 -13.60 18.19 -21.84
C ASP A 282 -15.08 18.56 -22.05
N GLY A 283 -15.81 18.86 -20.97
CA GLY A 283 -17.24 19.16 -21.00
C GLY A 283 -18.16 17.94 -21.01
N SER A 284 -17.62 16.72 -21.07
CA SER A 284 -18.43 15.51 -20.98
C SER A 284 -18.96 15.29 -19.57
N VAL A 285 -20.18 14.73 -19.48
CA VAL A 285 -20.83 14.39 -18.22
C VAL A 285 -21.29 12.93 -18.24
N LEU A 286 -20.89 12.17 -17.26
CA LEU A 286 -21.36 10.81 -17.02
C LEU A 286 -22.38 10.82 -15.88
N ARG A 287 -23.54 10.21 -16.10
CA ARG A 287 -24.58 10.06 -15.05
C ARG A 287 -24.50 8.65 -14.48
N ALA A 288 -24.57 8.53 -13.17
CA ALA A 288 -24.49 7.25 -12.47
C ALA A 288 -25.35 7.21 -11.21
N ARG A 289 -25.84 6.01 -10.86
CA ARG A 289 -26.48 5.77 -9.57
C ARG A 289 -25.48 5.73 -8.42
N SER A 290 -24.28 5.26 -8.70
CA SER A 290 -23.17 5.20 -7.76
C SER A 290 -21.87 5.66 -8.38
N VAL A 291 -20.97 6.20 -7.57
CA VAL A 291 -19.62 6.60 -7.99
C VAL A 291 -18.60 5.99 -7.04
N ALA A 292 -17.55 5.39 -7.60
CA ALA A 292 -16.38 4.92 -6.85
C ALA A 292 -15.20 5.85 -7.12
N ILE A 293 -14.66 6.47 -6.08
CA ILE A 293 -13.44 7.28 -6.15
C ILE A 293 -12.25 6.37 -5.81
N ALA A 294 -11.40 6.10 -6.83
CA ALA A 294 -10.24 5.22 -6.75
C ALA A 294 -8.96 5.93 -7.23
N VAL A 295 -8.85 7.24 -7.01
CA VAL A 295 -7.80 8.12 -7.54
C VAL A 295 -6.44 7.96 -6.86
N GLY A 296 -6.33 7.14 -5.82
CA GLY A 296 -5.11 6.97 -5.04
C GLY A 296 -4.74 8.23 -4.25
N ARG A 297 -3.44 8.39 -3.96
CA ARG A 297 -2.90 9.57 -3.25
C ARG A 297 -1.95 10.40 -4.09
N ARG A 298 -1.60 9.97 -5.30
CA ARG A 298 -0.82 10.79 -6.23
C ARG A 298 -1.67 11.94 -6.72
N GLY A 299 -1.43 13.11 -6.14
CA GLY A 299 -1.92 14.38 -6.64
C GLY A 299 -0.86 15.07 -7.52
N SER A 300 -0.97 16.39 -7.64
CA SER A 300 0.10 17.20 -8.21
C SER A 300 1.36 17.06 -7.37
N PRO A 301 2.55 17.03 -7.98
CA PRO A 301 3.82 16.98 -7.26
C PRO A 301 3.90 18.15 -6.27
N GLN A 302 4.44 17.89 -5.09
CA GLN A 302 4.69 18.96 -4.12
C GLN A 302 5.83 19.82 -4.63
N LYS A 303 5.51 21.03 -5.02
CA LYS A 303 6.49 22.02 -5.45
C LYS A 303 7.29 22.56 -4.26
N LEU A 304 8.56 22.85 -4.49
CA LEU A 304 9.45 23.46 -3.51
C LEU A 304 9.24 24.99 -3.45
N GLY A 305 8.76 25.59 -4.52
CA GLY A 305 8.58 27.02 -4.67
C GLY A 305 9.91 27.78 -4.84
N VAL A 306 10.93 27.10 -5.39
CA VAL A 306 12.25 27.71 -5.60
C VAL A 306 12.44 28.20 -7.03
N PRO A 307 13.26 29.23 -7.27
CA PRO A 307 13.58 29.68 -8.62
C PRO A 307 14.21 28.54 -9.44
N GLY A 308 13.74 28.37 -10.67
CA GLY A 308 14.23 27.34 -11.58
C GLY A 308 13.50 25.99 -11.48
N GLU A 309 12.53 25.83 -10.61
CA GLU A 309 11.77 24.59 -10.45
C GLU A 309 10.94 24.22 -11.70
N ASP A 310 10.55 25.21 -12.51
CA ASP A 310 9.78 24.99 -13.73
C ASP A 310 10.67 24.83 -14.99
N LEU A 311 11.99 24.70 -14.83
CA LEU A 311 12.91 24.50 -15.96
C LEU A 311 12.73 23.11 -16.58
N PRO A 312 12.95 22.96 -17.92
CA PRO A 312 12.68 21.70 -18.64
C PRO A 312 13.45 20.47 -18.14
N HIS A 313 14.57 20.68 -17.46
CA HIS A 313 15.39 19.59 -16.90
C HIS A 313 15.00 19.22 -15.45
N VAL A 314 13.97 19.84 -14.89
CA VAL A 314 13.41 19.46 -13.58
C VAL A 314 12.28 18.47 -13.78
N ALA A 315 12.42 17.26 -13.21
CA ALA A 315 11.43 16.21 -13.30
C ALA A 315 10.91 15.81 -11.91
N TYR A 316 9.64 15.47 -11.83
CA TYR A 316 8.99 15.00 -10.58
C TYR A 316 8.83 13.49 -10.54
N SER A 317 9.29 12.78 -11.56
CA SER A 317 9.27 11.33 -11.64
C SER A 317 10.45 10.82 -12.45
N LEU A 318 11.03 9.72 -12.03
CA LEU A 318 12.02 8.96 -12.78
C LEU A 318 11.29 7.78 -13.44
N LEU A 319 11.23 7.76 -14.77
CA LEU A 319 10.62 6.66 -15.53
C LEU A 319 11.63 5.57 -15.87
N ASP A 320 12.84 5.99 -16.30
CA ASP A 320 13.92 5.08 -16.68
C ASP A 320 15.26 5.72 -16.33
N ALA A 321 16.01 5.10 -15.42
CA ALA A 321 17.34 5.56 -15.05
C ALA A 321 18.39 5.34 -16.15
N HIS A 322 18.20 4.35 -17.03
CA HIS A 322 19.16 4.01 -18.08
C HIS A 322 19.34 5.12 -19.13
N GLY A 323 18.35 5.99 -19.26
CA GLY A 323 18.42 7.16 -20.14
C GLY A 323 19.34 8.28 -19.65
N HIS A 324 19.82 8.20 -18.42
CA HIS A 324 20.67 9.20 -17.78
C HIS A 324 22.08 8.68 -17.59
N GLN A 325 23.04 9.15 -18.39
CA GLN A 325 24.44 8.72 -18.33
C GLN A 325 25.37 9.94 -18.48
N GLY A 326 26.46 9.96 -17.69
CA GLY A 326 27.42 11.05 -17.70
C GLY A 326 26.89 12.39 -17.16
N GLU A 327 25.81 12.35 -16.37
CA GLU A 327 25.10 13.53 -15.90
C GLU A 327 25.42 13.87 -14.44
N ARG A 328 25.22 15.15 -14.09
CA ARG A 328 25.21 15.65 -12.71
C ARG A 328 23.77 15.83 -12.27
N ILE A 329 23.31 14.99 -11.35
CA ILE A 329 21.91 14.89 -10.98
C ILE A 329 21.71 15.22 -9.51
N LEU A 330 20.79 16.12 -9.22
CA LEU A 330 20.33 16.41 -7.87
C LEU A 330 18.97 15.74 -7.65
N VAL A 331 18.89 14.82 -6.69
CA VAL A 331 17.64 14.23 -6.22
C VAL A 331 17.22 14.92 -4.94
N VAL A 332 16.02 15.52 -4.93
CA VAL A 332 15.49 16.20 -3.75
C VAL A 332 14.39 15.39 -3.10
N GLY A 333 14.64 14.93 -1.87
CA GLY A 333 13.71 14.13 -1.10
C GLY A 333 14.42 13.18 -0.15
N GLY A 334 13.69 12.55 0.76
CA GLY A 334 14.24 11.60 1.74
C GLY A 334 13.28 10.46 2.05
N GLY A 335 12.28 10.24 1.19
CA GLY A 335 11.45 9.03 1.22
C GLY A 335 12.04 7.95 0.31
N ASP A 336 11.49 6.73 0.40
CA ASP A 336 11.94 5.55 -0.34
C ASP A 336 12.10 5.82 -1.85
N SER A 337 11.12 6.49 -2.47
CA SER A 337 11.20 6.83 -3.90
C SER A 337 12.38 7.72 -4.28
N ALA A 338 12.80 8.64 -3.39
CA ALA A 338 13.96 9.48 -3.66
C ALA A 338 15.27 8.70 -3.50
N ILE A 339 15.34 7.83 -2.51
CA ILE A 339 16.50 6.96 -2.26
C ILE A 339 16.65 5.96 -3.42
N GLU A 340 15.56 5.29 -3.80
CA GLU A 340 15.53 4.36 -4.95
C GLU A 340 15.96 5.06 -6.25
N ALA A 341 15.43 6.26 -6.51
CA ALA A 341 15.81 7.02 -7.70
C ALA A 341 17.28 7.43 -7.67
N ALA A 342 17.79 7.89 -6.53
CA ALA A 342 19.20 8.25 -6.39
C ALA A 342 20.12 7.06 -6.60
N LEU A 343 19.78 5.89 -6.06
CA LEU A 343 20.54 4.65 -6.25
C LEU A 343 20.52 4.21 -7.71
N ALA A 344 19.35 4.12 -8.33
CA ALA A 344 19.21 3.70 -9.72
C ALA A 344 19.97 4.63 -10.68
N LEU A 345 19.99 5.92 -10.42
CA LEU A 345 20.74 6.90 -11.20
C LEU A 345 22.26 6.79 -10.96
N ALA A 346 22.68 6.52 -9.71
CA ALA A 346 24.09 6.38 -9.36
C ALA A 346 24.72 5.11 -9.94
N GLU A 347 23.93 4.09 -10.21
CA GLU A 347 24.38 2.85 -10.91
C GLU A 347 24.64 3.07 -12.40
N GLN A 348 24.19 4.19 -12.99
CA GLN A 348 24.41 4.45 -14.41
C GLN A 348 25.81 5.01 -14.65
N PRO A 349 26.47 4.62 -15.77
CA PRO A 349 27.85 5.01 -16.06
C PRO A 349 28.03 6.53 -16.12
N GLY A 350 29.05 7.02 -15.41
CA GLY A 350 29.48 8.41 -15.47
C GLY A 350 28.61 9.42 -14.73
N ASN A 351 27.55 8.99 -14.07
CA ASN A 351 26.70 9.88 -13.30
C ASN A 351 27.34 10.32 -11.98
N THR A 352 27.10 11.57 -11.62
CA THR A 352 27.37 12.11 -10.27
C THR A 352 26.02 12.49 -9.64
N VAL A 353 25.57 11.72 -8.64
CA VAL A 353 24.28 11.90 -8.01
C VAL A 353 24.43 12.49 -6.62
N VAL A 354 23.70 13.57 -6.34
CA VAL A 354 23.60 14.21 -5.02
C VAL A 354 22.17 14.06 -4.51
N LEU A 355 22.02 13.50 -3.30
CA LEU A 355 20.73 13.40 -2.63
C LEU A 355 20.60 14.51 -1.57
N SER A 356 19.60 15.37 -1.72
CA SER A 356 19.32 16.47 -0.80
C SER A 356 18.08 16.18 0.04
N TYR A 357 18.22 16.24 1.35
CA TYR A 357 17.14 16.02 2.30
C TYR A 357 17.11 17.07 3.40
N ARG A 358 15.92 17.55 3.75
CA ARG A 358 15.74 18.64 4.74
C ARG A 358 15.96 18.28 6.19
N ARG A 359 16.05 16.96 6.53
CA ARG A 359 16.27 16.49 7.90
C ARG A 359 17.66 15.90 8.04
N SER A 360 18.11 15.74 9.28
CA SER A 360 19.44 15.22 9.62
C SER A 360 19.60 13.71 9.45
N ALA A 361 18.49 12.96 9.33
CA ALA A 361 18.52 11.51 9.13
C ALA A 361 17.32 11.06 8.28
N PHE A 362 17.51 10.02 7.49
CA PHE A 362 16.43 9.31 6.81
C PHE A 362 15.58 8.55 7.84
N ALA A 363 14.28 8.43 7.59
CA ALA A 363 13.33 7.77 8.49
C ALA A 363 13.35 6.25 8.33
#